data_f64ef0dcc23f131c21a00ce6c0990a64
#
_entry.id   f64ef0dcc23f131c21a00ce6c0990a64
#
_cell.length_a   1.000
_cell.length_b   1.000
_cell.length_c   1.000
_cell.angle_alpha   90.00
_cell.angle_beta   90.00
_cell.angle_gamma   90.00
#
_symmetry.space_group_name_H-M   'P 1'
#
loop_
_entity.id
_entity.type
_entity.pdbx_description
1 polymer ?
#
loop_
_entity_poly.entity_id
_entity_poly.type
_entity_poly.pdbx_seq_one_letter_code
_entity_poly.pdbx_strand_id
1 'polypeptide(L)'
;MYITVTEADNYISTRPYSDSWPDDSSAGNAEKELYLEAATHMLDNYVQWHGVKTDSEQDNEWPRMYVRDRQGFLIDKDEVPQCLKYATVELALALLDHDLLQVSPANISQIDLLSLSVNLSKSSTVIPDRVWILIAHLGQRLGDRATIKVTR
;
A
#
# COMPACT_ATOMS: atom_id res chain seq x y z
N MET A 1 5.34 -0.05 12.66
CA MET A 1 4.04 -0.17 11.97
C MET A 1 3.17 1.08 12.16
N TYR A 2 2.22 1.35 11.24
CA TYR A 2 1.38 2.55 11.26
C TYR A 2 0.08 2.40 12.06
N ILE A 3 -0.29 1.19 12.41
CA ILE A 3 -1.52 0.86 13.13
C ILE A 3 -1.25 -0.28 14.12
N THR A 4 -1.92 -0.26 15.26
CA THR A 4 -1.84 -1.34 16.24
C THR A 4 -2.75 -2.51 15.84
N VAL A 5 -2.47 -3.72 16.37
CA VAL A 5 -3.33 -4.90 16.14
C VAL A 5 -4.77 -4.63 16.55
N THR A 6 -4.97 -4.03 17.72
CA THR A 6 -6.33 -3.70 18.21
C THR A 6 -7.09 -2.76 17.28
N GLU A 7 -6.43 -1.73 16.74
CA GLU A 7 -7.05 -0.83 15.76
C GLU A 7 -7.36 -1.55 14.45
N ALA A 8 -6.47 -2.47 14.03
CA ALA A 8 -6.67 -3.28 12.82
C ALA A 8 -7.87 -4.23 13.00
N ASP A 9 -7.98 -4.91 14.14
CA ASP A 9 -9.10 -5.79 14.47
C ASP A 9 -10.44 -5.02 14.48
N ASN A 10 -10.45 -3.80 15.03
CA ASN A 10 -11.62 -2.94 14.99
C ASN A 10 -12.02 -2.57 13.55
N TYR A 11 -11.06 -2.28 12.69
CA TYR A 11 -11.33 -2.01 11.27
C TYR A 11 -11.88 -3.26 10.57
N ILE A 12 -11.25 -4.41 10.77
CA ILE A 12 -11.62 -5.69 10.18
C ILE A 12 -13.03 -6.12 10.59
N SER A 13 -13.43 -5.89 11.85
CA SER A 13 -14.76 -6.24 12.36
C SER A 13 -15.91 -5.54 11.62
N THR A 14 -15.63 -4.41 10.99
CA THR A 14 -16.60 -3.65 10.17
C THR A 14 -16.56 -4.01 8.69
N ARG A 15 -15.63 -4.87 8.26
CA ARG A 15 -15.36 -5.21 6.88
C ARG A 15 -15.93 -6.60 6.53
N PRO A 16 -16.74 -6.72 5.47
CA PRO A 16 -17.12 -8.04 4.96
C PRO A 16 -15.92 -8.74 4.29
N TYR A 17 -15.93 -10.06 4.27
CA TYR A 17 -14.93 -10.91 3.60
C TYR A 17 -13.50 -10.73 4.15
N SER A 18 -13.33 -10.99 5.43
CA SER A 18 -12.05 -10.92 6.15
C SER A 18 -11.62 -12.28 6.74
N ASP A 19 -12.04 -13.37 6.10
CA ASP A 19 -11.84 -14.74 6.61
C ASP A 19 -10.36 -15.14 6.72
N SER A 20 -9.49 -14.50 5.94
CA SER A 20 -8.03 -14.71 6.00
C SER A 20 -7.35 -13.99 7.16
N TRP A 21 -8.06 -13.09 7.88
CA TRP A 21 -7.46 -12.41 9.03
C TRP A 21 -7.26 -13.36 10.19
N PRO A 22 -6.04 -13.45 10.78
CA PRO A 22 -5.75 -14.39 11.86
C PRO A 22 -6.64 -14.20 13.08
N ASP A 23 -6.81 -15.25 13.87
CA ASP A 23 -7.59 -15.24 15.10
C ASP A 23 -6.92 -14.43 16.24
N ASP A 24 -7.59 -14.31 17.38
CA ASP A 24 -7.09 -13.56 18.54
C ASP A 24 -6.22 -14.42 19.49
N SER A 25 -5.72 -15.58 19.03
CA SER A 25 -4.74 -16.35 19.76
C SER A 25 -3.40 -15.61 19.85
N SER A 26 -2.54 -16.02 20.74
CA SER A 26 -1.18 -15.46 20.85
C SER A 26 -0.38 -15.63 19.56
N ALA A 27 -0.56 -16.76 18.86
CA ALA A 27 0.08 -17.02 17.57
C ALA A 27 -0.54 -16.13 16.45
N GLY A 28 -1.86 -16.03 16.42
CA GLY A 28 -2.57 -15.16 15.46
C GLY A 28 -2.21 -13.68 15.64
N ASN A 29 -2.09 -13.20 16.87
CA ASN A 29 -1.68 -11.82 17.13
C ASN A 29 -0.24 -11.55 16.67
N ALA A 30 0.69 -12.49 16.88
CA ALA A 30 2.05 -12.38 16.36
C ALA A 30 2.09 -12.36 14.82
N GLU A 31 1.23 -13.14 14.19
CA GLU A 31 1.06 -13.16 12.74
C GLU A 31 0.48 -11.81 12.24
N LYS A 32 -0.55 -11.27 12.88
CA LYS A 32 -1.10 -9.94 12.57
C LYS A 32 -0.01 -8.86 12.63
N GLU A 33 0.79 -8.83 13.69
CA GLU A 33 1.91 -7.88 13.84
C GLU A 33 2.90 -8.00 12.67
N LEU A 34 3.30 -9.22 12.32
CA LEU A 34 4.23 -9.48 11.22
C LEU A 34 3.73 -8.91 9.89
N TYR A 35 2.46 -9.17 9.54
CA TYR A 35 1.89 -8.69 8.29
C TYR A 35 1.62 -7.19 8.27
N LEU A 36 1.24 -6.59 9.40
CA LEU A 36 1.10 -5.14 9.53
C LEU A 36 2.45 -4.41 9.41
N GLU A 37 3.50 -5.00 9.96
CA GLU A 37 4.85 -4.45 9.83
C GLU A 37 5.38 -4.60 8.39
N ALA A 38 5.20 -5.75 7.77
CA ALA A 38 5.54 -5.98 6.36
C ALA A 38 4.79 -5.01 5.44
N ALA A 39 3.50 -4.79 5.66
CA ALA A 39 2.71 -3.82 4.92
C ALA A 39 3.21 -2.38 5.10
N THR A 40 3.60 -2.01 6.33
CA THR A 40 4.20 -0.69 6.60
C THR A 40 5.48 -0.49 5.80
N HIS A 41 6.40 -1.44 5.84
CA HIS A 41 7.66 -1.38 5.08
C HIS A 41 7.42 -1.37 3.57
N MET A 42 6.44 -2.13 3.06
CA MET A 42 6.09 -2.07 1.65
C MET A 42 5.60 -0.70 1.23
N LEU A 43 4.69 -0.09 2.01
CA LEU A 43 4.21 1.25 1.71
C LEU A 43 5.36 2.26 1.67
N ASP A 44 6.28 2.19 2.64
CA ASP A 44 7.43 3.10 2.71
C ASP A 44 8.41 2.92 1.54
N ASN A 45 8.57 1.69 1.06
CA ASN A 45 9.48 1.39 -0.05
C ASN A 45 8.90 1.72 -1.44
N TYR A 46 7.57 1.65 -1.61
CA TYR A 46 6.93 1.79 -2.93
C TYR A 46 6.16 3.11 -3.12
N VAL A 47 6.10 3.95 -2.08
CA VAL A 47 5.43 5.25 -2.14
C VAL A 47 6.41 6.38 -1.86
N GLN A 48 6.47 7.35 -2.76
CA GLN A 48 7.11 8.62 -2.50
C GLN A 48 6.10 9.55 -1.82
N TRP A 49 6.21 9.68 -0.51
CA TRP A 49 5.30 10.49 0.29
C TRP A 49 5.50 12.00 0.09
N HIS A 50 4.42 12.76 0.15
CA HIS A 50 4.47 14.22 0.18
C HIS A 50 4.98 14.73 1.53
N GLY A 51 5.40 16.00 1.56
CA GLY A 51 5.92 16.65 2.77
C GLY A 51 7.30 16.12 3.19
N VAL A 52 7.64 16.33 4.45
CA VAL A 52 8.92 15.92 5.05
C VAL A 52 8.66 15.15 6.35
N LYS A 53 9.55 14.26 6.73
CA LYS A 53 9.50 13.57 8.02
C LYS A 53 9.45 14.56 9.16
N THR A 54 8.71 14.28 10.21
CA THR A 54 8.65 15.11 11.42
C THR A 54 9.97 15.08 12.17
N ASP A 55 10.61 13.90 12.20
CA ASP A 55 11.95 13.71 12.75
C ASP A 55 12.80 12.95 11.71
N SER A 56 14.04 13.41 11.50
CA SER A 56 14.98 12.79 10.57
C SER A 56 15.40 11.37 10.98
N GLU A 57 15.30 11.04 12.27
CA GLU A 57 15.72 9.75 12.82
C GLU A 57 14.56 8.78 13.05
N GLN A 58 13.30 9.16 12.70
CA GLN A 58 12.18 8.23 12.79
C GLN A 58 12.34 7.04 11.84
N ASP A 59 12.02 5.85 12.30
CA ASP A 59 12.18 4.60 11.56
C ASP A 59 11.27 4.55 10.32
N ASN A 60 10.00 4.92 10.46
CA ASN A 60 9.02 4.92 9.39
C ASN A 60 8.95 6.25 8.65
N GLU A 61 8.35 6.27 7.46
CA GLU A 61 8.16 7.49 6.68
C GLU A 61 7.12 8.46 7.28
N TRP A 62 6.20 8.00 8.11
CA TRP A 62 5.22 8.79 8.85
C TRP A 62 5.45 8.72 10.36
N PRO A 63 5.09 9.80 11.12
CA PRO A 63 4.33 11.00 10.73
C PRO A 63 5.14 12.02 9.90
N ARG A 64 4.43 12.95 9.20
CA ARG A 64 5.04 13.92 8.29
C ARG A 64 4.45 15.31 8.42
N MET A 65 5.28 16.34 8.17
CA MET A 65 4.86 17.74 8.13
C MET A 65 4.50 18.16 6.70
N TYR A 66 3.64 19.16 6.60
CA TYR A 66 3.25 19.86 5.36
C TYR A 66 2.47 18.96 4.37
N VAL A 67 1.83 17.92 4.86
CA VAL A 67 0.93 17.08 4.06
C VAL A 67 -0.50 17.57 4.24
N ARG A 68 -1.29 17.49 3.17
CA ARG A 68 -2.72 17.86 3.18
C ARG A 68 -3.58 16.63 2.95
N ASP A 69 -4.76 16.68 3.56
CA ASP A 69 -5.81 15.70 3.30
C ASP A 69 -6.48 15.95 1.92
N ARG A 70 -7.46 15.11 1.56
CA ARG A 70 -8.23 15.24 0.31
C ARG A 70 -9.01 16.56 0.19
N GLN A 71 -9.28 17.23 1.30
CA GLN A 71 -10.04 18.48 1.36
C GLN A 71 -9.12 19.71 1.40
N GLY A 72 -7.80 19.49 1.52
CA GLY A 72 -6.78 20.53 1.53
C GLY A 72 -6.38 21.00 2.95
N PHE A 73 -6.93 20.41 4.02
CA PHE A 73 -6.51 20.71 5.38
C PHE A 73 -5.15 20.08 5.68
N LEU A 74 -4.34 20.79 6.45
CA LEU A 74 -3.06 20.25 6.92
C LEU A 74 -3.32 19.11 7.92
N ILE A 75 -2.64 17.99 7.69
CA ILE A 75 -2.58 16.88 8.64
C ILE A 75 -1.63 17.26 9.76
N ASP A 76 -1.97 16.90 10.99
CA ASP A 76 -1.09 17.15 12.14
C ASP A 76 0.25 16.43 11.95
N LYS A 77 1.34 17.15 12.28
CA LYS A 77 2.71 16.66 12.12
C LYS A 77 3.06 15.44 12.98
N ASP A 78 2.30 15.19 14.03
CA ASP A 78 2.51 14.09 14.98
C ASP A 78 1.50 12.94 14.77
N GLU A 79 0.63 13.05 13.74
CA GLU A 79 -0.42 12.09 13.46
C GLU A 79 -0.12 11.22 12.21
N VAL A 80 -0.40 9.92 12.32
CA VAL A 80 -0.52 9.01 11.17
C VAL A 80 -1.97 9.05 10.70
N PRO A 81 -2.26 9.49 9.45
CA PRO A 81 -3.63 9.64 8.96
C PRO A 81 -4.41 8.33 8.97
N GLN A 82 -5.69 8.40 9.32
CA GLN A 82 -6.56 7.23 9.39
C GLN A 82 -6.62 6.44 8.06
N CYS A 83 -6.60 7.14 6.92
CA CYS A 83 -6.57 6.51 5.60
C CYS A 83 -5.30 5.68 5.38
N LEU A 84 -4.15 6.11 5.90
CA LEU A 84 -2.90 5.35 5.85
C LEU A 84 -2.95 4.12 6.77
N LYS A 85 -3.53 4.26 7.96
CA LYS A 85 -3.77 3.13 8.87
C LYS A 85 -4.62 2.05 8.19
N TYR A 86 -5.72 2.44 7.56
CA TYR A 86 -6.59 1.51 6.83
C TYR A 86 -5.90 0.91 5.60
N ALA A 87 -5.13 1.69 4.86
CA ALA A 87 -4.34 1.18 3.74
C ALA A 87 -3.33 0.11 4.18
N THR A 88 -2.72 0.27 5.36
CA THR A 88 -1.81 -0.73 5.95
C THR A 88 -2.54 -2.05 6.23
N VAL A 89 -3.75 -2.00 6.79
CA VAL A 89 -4.55 -3.22 7.03
C VAL A 89 -4.97 -3.89 5.73
N GLU A 90 -5.44 -3.11 4.74
CA GLU A 90 -5.83 -3.64 3.42
C GLU A 90 -4.64 -4.30 2.69
N LEU A 91 -3.44 -3.72 2.85
CA LEU A 91 -2.23 -4.31 2.28
C LEU A 91 -1.81 -5.58 3.04
N ALA A 92 -1.91 -5.58 4.38
CA ALA A 92 -1.64 -6.76 5.19
C ALA A 92 -2.57 -7.94 4.81
N LEU A 93 -3.87 -7.67 4.61
CA LEU A 93 -4.82 -8.68 4.09
C LEU A 93 -4.42 -9.20 2.70
N ALA A 94 -3.97 -8.31 1.82
CA ALA A 94 -3.52 -8.73 0.49
C ALA A 94 -2.27 -9.60 0.55
N LEU A 95 -1.37 -9.36 1.51
CA LEU A 95 -0.17 -10.17 1.75
C LEU A 95 -0.51 -11.53 2.36
N LEU A 96 -1.54 -11.62 3.22
CA LEU A 96 -2.05 -12.89 3.74
C LEU A 96 -2.62 -13.78 2.64
N ASP A 97 -3.31 -13.18 1.66
CA ASP A 97 -3.91 -13.92 0.56
C ASP A 97 -2.86 -14.34 -0.50
N HIS A 98 -1.86 -13.48 -0.76
CA HIS A 98 -0.90 -13.68 -1.84
C HIS A 98 0.45 -13.00 -1.55
N ASP A 99 1.54 -13.66 -1.96
CA ASP A 99 2.86 -13.00 -2.00
C ASP A 99 2.89 -11.99 -3.18
N LEU A 100 2.69 -10.73 -2.85
CA LEU A 100 2.64 -9.64 -3.84
C LEU A 100 4.01 -9.33 -4.49
N LEU A 101 5.09 -9.87 -3.93
CA LEU A 101 6.45 -9.68 -4.47
C LEU A 101 6.83 -10.76 -5.49
N GLN A 102 6.06 -11.84 -5.59
CA GLN A 102 6.29 -12.85 -6.62
C GLN A 102 5.93 -12.29 -8.00
N VAL A 103 6.91 -12.23 -8.88
CA VAL A 103 6.69 -11.99 -10.31
C VAL A 103 6.05 -13.24 -10.89
N SER A 104 4.73 -13.28 -10.99
CA SER A 104 4.03 -14.38 -11.63
C SER A 104 4.32 -14.41 -13.12
N PRO A 105 4.83 -15.53 -13.69
CA PRO A 105 4.99 -15.68 -15.14
C PRO A 105 3.69 -15.55 -15.94
N ALA A 106 2.54 -15.64 -15.27
CA ALA A 106 1.20 -15.51 -15.87
C ALA A 106 0.88 -14.07 -16.36
N ASN A 107 1.69 -13.08 -16.02
CA ASN A 107 1.54 -11.72 -16.53
C ASN A 107 2.26 -11.47 -17.86
N ILE A 108 2.92 -12.49 -18.43
CA ILE A 108 3.39 -12.46 -19.81
C ILE A 108 2.20 -12.88 -20.67
N SER A 109 1.34 -11.94 -21.02
CA SER A 109 0.30 -12.15 -22.02
C SER A 109 0.92 -12.59 -23.32
N GLN A 110 0.41 -13.71 -23.87
CA GLN A 110 0.79 -14.29 -25.15
C GLN A 110 1.05 -13.21 -26.20
N ILE A 111 2.26 -13.20 -26.71
CA ILE A 111 2.59 -12.49 -27.95
C ILE A 111 2.02 -13.33 -29.08
N ASP A 112 0.82 -13.01 -29.53
CA ASP A 112 0.28 -13.53 -30.76
C ASP A 112 0.92 -12.77 -31.92
N LEU A 113 1.83 -13.42 -32.60
CA LEU A 113 2.72 -12.86 -33.65
C LEU A 113 2.01 -12.51 -34.94
N LEU A 114 0.70 -12.57 -35.07
CA LEU A 114 -0.06 -12.39 -36.30
C LEU A 114 -1.17 -11.34 -36.34
N SER A 115 -1.40 -10.62 -35.27
CA SER A 115 -2.30 -9.48 -35.31
C SER A 115 -1.79 -8.37 -34.38
N LEU A 116 -1.67 -7.19 -34.95
CA LEU A 116 -1.22 -5.96 -34.28
C LEU A 116 -2.22 -5.52 -33.20
N SER A 117 -2.30 -6.23 -32.11
CA SER A 117 -2.99 -5.83 -30.92
C SER A 117 -1.97 -5.38 -29.90
N VAL A 118 -1.87 -4.05 -29.71
CA VAL A 118 -1.10 -3.46 -28.62
C VAL A 118 -1.80 -3.84 -27.33
N ASN A 119 -1.49 -4.99 -26.77
CA ASN A 119 -1.81 -5.29 -25.39
C ASN A 119 -0.85 -4.49 -24.51
N LEU A 120 -1.33 -3.35 -24.02
CA LEU A 120 -0.68 -2.71 -22.89
C LEU A 120 -0.71 -3.73 -21.74
N SER A 121 0.41 -4.37 -21.50
CA SER A 121 0.60 -5.18 -20.30
C SER A 121 0.30 -4.28 -19.10
N LYS A 122 -0.77 -4.62 -18.38
CA LYS A 122 -1.04 -4.05 -17.07
C LYS A 122 0.21 -4.29 -16.25
N SER A 123 0.97 -3.24 -15.98
CA SER A 123 2.08 -3.29 -15.03
C SER A 123 1.50 -3.87 -13.74
N SER A 124 2.02 -5.02 -13.33
CA SER A 124 1.68 -5.61 -12.04
C SER A 124 2.13 -4.61 -10.97
N THR A 125 1.21 -3.79 -10.50
CA THR A 125 1.49 -2.83 -9.45
C THR A 125 1.63 -3.60 -8.15
N VAL A 126 2.78 -3.50 -7.50
CA VAL A 126 3.09 -4.17 -6.23
C VAL A 126 2.07 -3.79 -5.15
N ILE A 127 1.61 -2.54 -5.16
CA ILE A 127 0.53 -2.08 -4.26
C ILE A 127 -0.81 -2.21 -5.00
N PRO A 128 -1.76 -3.02 -4.49
CA PRO A 128 -3.08 -3.17 -5.07
C PRO A 128 -3.84 -1.83 -5.20
N ASP A 129 -4.63 -1.67 -6.25
CA ASP A 129 -5.36 -0.43 -6.48
C ASP A 129 -6.32 -0.07 -5.35
N ARG A 130 -6.93 -1.06 -4.70
CA ARG A 130 -7.79 -0.85 -3.51
C ARG A 130 -7.06 -0.17 -2.36
N VAL A 131 -5.77 -0.49 -2.16
CA VAL A 131 -4.90 0.15 -1.16
C VAL A 131 -4.50 1.54 -1.63
N TRP A 132 -4.11 1.65 -2.92
CA TRP A 132 -3.67 2.91 -3.50
C TRP A 132 -4.72 4.02 -3.43
N ILE A 133 -5.99 3.70 -3.70
CA ILE A 133 -7.09 4.67 -3.64
C ILE A 133 -7.18 5.36 -2.26
N LEU A 134 -6.82 4.68 -1.18
CA LEU A 134 -6.85 5.26 0.16
C LEU A 134 -5.77 6.32 0.37
N ILE A 135 -4.59 6.16 -0.23
CA ILE A 135 -3.39 6.96 0.04
C ILE A 135 -2.90 7.81 -1.14
N ALA A 136 -3.54 7.76 -2.31
CA ALA A 136 -3.12 8.45 -3.52
C ALA A 136 -2.93 9.98 -3.35
N HIS A 137 -3.62 10.59 -2.40
CA HIS A 137 -3.48 12.02 -2.08
C HIS A 137 -2.30 12.31 -1.14
N LEU A 138 -1.72 11.30 -0.50
CA LEU A 138 -0.61 11.43 0.43
C LEU A 138 0.77 11.28 -0.24
N GLY A 139 0.83 10.73 -1.47
CA GLY A 139 2.09 10.45 -2.15
C GLY A 139 1.93 10.02 -3.59
N GLN A 140 3.02 9.56 -4.19
CA GLN A 140 3.09 9.04 -5.55
C GLN A 140 3.73 7.65 -5.55
N ARG A 141 3.28 6.76 -6.45
CA ARG A 141 3.93 5.44 -6.63
C ARG A 141 5.36 5.63 -7.15
N LEU A 142 6.33 4.97 -6.53
CA LEU A 142 7.67 4.86 -7.07
C LEU A 142 7.63 3.93 -8.29
N GLY A 143 8.06 4.43 -9.45
CA GLY A 143 8.04 3.69 -10.72
C GLY A 143 6.96 4.11 -11.72
N ASP A 144 6.00 4.92 -11.33
CA ASP A 144 4.90 5.38 -12.20
C ASP A 144 5.30 6.58 -13.09
N ARG A 145 6.59 6.80 -13.30
CA ARG A 145 7.07 7.78 -14.30
C ARG A 145 6.85 7.19 -15.69
N ALA A 146 5.67 7.40 -16.25
CA ALA A 146 5.43 7.21 -17.67
C ALA A 146 6.40 8.10 -18.47
N THR A 147 7.45 7.49 -18.98
CA THR A 147 8.35 8.17 -19.93
C THR A 147 7.62 8.24 -21.27
N ILE A 148 6.93 9.35 -21.54
CA ILE A 148 6.42 9.61 -22.89
C ILE A 148 7.63 9.85 -23.80
N LYS A 149 8.05 8.84 -24.51
CA LYS A 149 8.97 9.01 -25.66
C LYS A 149 8.16 9.62 -26.80
N VAL A 150 8.25 10.94 -26.94
CA VAL A 150 7.82 11.60 -28.19
C VAL A 150 8.91 11.34 -29.22
N THR A 151 8.67 10.44 -30.15
CA THR A 151 9.50 10.27 -31.34
C THR A 151 9.00 11.29 -32.37
N ARG A 152 9.86 12.22 -32.74
CA ARG A 152 9.67 13.10 -33.89
C ARG A 152 9.98 12.36 -35.17
#